data_3a1505f7254c67341b6c6ad7c251c176
#
_entry.id   3a1505f7254c67341b6c6ad7c251c176
#
_cell.length_a   1.000
_cell.length_b   1.000
_cell.length_c   1.000
_cell.angle_alpha   90.00
_cell.angle_beta   90.00
_cell.angle_gamma   90.00
#
_symmetry.space_group_name_H-M   'P 1'
#
loop_
_entity.id
_entity.type
_entity.pdbx_description
1 polymer ?
#
loop_
_entity_poly.entity_id
_entity_poly.type
_entity_poly.pdbx_seq_one_letter_code
_entity_poly.pdbx_strand_id
1 'polypeptide(L)'
;QGDTSFFDLCKGPHLPNLKFIGEFKLTKVSGAYWRGDSKNEMLQRIYGTAWRNKKELDSYLFMLKEAEKRDHRRIGKEMDLFHFQDDAPGSVFWHSKGWLIFNELVNYMRHKQENSGYTEISTPTVLERSLWEKSGHWEKFQDNMYLAKTNDERIFALKPMNCPGGIQIYNNSLRSYRDLPLRIAEFGKVFRFEPSGALHGLSLIHISEPTRRAII
;
A
#
# COMPACT_ATOMS: atom_id res chain seq x y z
N GLN A 1 -17.29 -12.70 37.46
CA GLN A 1 -17.89 -11.91 38.53
C GLN A 1 -16.95 -11.98 39.73
N GLY A 2 -15.96 -11.15 39.77
CA GLY A 2 -15.06 -10.93 40.90
C GLY A 2 -15.05 -9.45 41.22
N ASP A 3 -14.75 -9.09 42.46
CA ASP A 3 -14.66 -7.72 42.98
C ASP A 3 -13.50 -6.88 42.41
N THR A 4 -13.07 -7.15 41.21
CA THR A 4 -12.02 -6.39 40.56
C THR A 4 -12.61 -5.32 39.62
N SER A 5 -12.49 -4.06 40.02
CA SER A 5 -12.80 -2.95 39.14
C SER A 5 -11.74 -2.89 38.02
N PHE A 6 -12.16 -2.90 36.76
CA PHE A 6 -11.33 -2.72 35.61
C PHE A 6 -11.46 -1.27 35.09
N PHE A 7 -10.32 -0.61 34.92
CA PHE A 7 -10.23 0.74 34.35
C PHE A 7 -9.30 0.73 33.16
N ASP A 8 -9.73 1.35 32.08
CA ASP A 8 -8.89 1.57 30.91
C ASP A 8 -9.22 2.92 30.28
N LEU A 9 -8.24 3.48 29.55
CA LEU A 9 -8.41 4.71 28.79
C LEU A 9 -8.84 4.39 27.35
N CYS A 10 -9.94 5.00 26.94
CA CYS A 10 -10.48 4.87 25.59
C CYS A 10 -10.68 6.24 24.96
N LYS A 11 -10.37 6.36 23.68
CA LYS A 11 -10.53 7.60 22.93
C LYS A 11 -12.00 8.00 22.72
N GLY A 12 -12.94 7.04 22.89
CA GLY A 12 -14.36 7.24 22.58
C GLY A 12 -14.64 7.33 21.07
N PRO A 13 -15.87 7.64 20.66
CA PRO A 13 -17.05 7.80 21.51
C PRO A 13 -17.50 6.49 22.17
N HIS A 14 -18.17 6.60 23.31
CA HIS A 14 -18.68 5.45 24.06
C HIS A 14 -20.20 5.33 23.93
N LEU A 15 -20.68 4.09 23.96
CA LEU A 15 -22.12 3.85 24.13
C LEU A 15 -22.54 4.21 25.57
N PRO A 16 -23.68 4.91 25.76
CA PRO A 16 -24.15 5.27 27.08
C PRO A 16 -24.49 4.06 27.96
N ASN A 17 -24.86 2.94 27.33
CA ASN A 17 -25.20 1.71 28.02
C ASN A 17 -25.03 0.51 27.10
N LEU A 18 -24.59 -0.61 27.66
CA LEU A 18 -24.37 -1.87 26.91
C LEU A 18 -25.65 -2.48 26.31
N LYS A 19 -26.84 -2.14 26.82
CA LYS A 19 -28.10 -2.58 26.22
C LYS A 19 -28.36 -2.04 24.82
N PHE A 20 -27.60 -1.05 24.36
CA PHE A 20 -27.66 -0.59 22.98
C PHE A 20 -26.87 -1.48 22.02
N ILE A 21 -26.08 -2.44 22.54
CA ILE A 21 -25.46 -3.48 21.73
C ILE A 21 -26.51 -4.54 21.45
N GLY A 22 -26.91 -4.69 20.18
CA GLY A 22 -27.88 -5.74 19.79
C GLY A 22 -27.19 -7.11 19.73
N GLU A 23 -26.47 -7.37 18.65
CA GLU A 23 -25.76 -8.63 18.42
C GLU A 23 -24.27 -8.38 18.27
N PHE A 24 -23.44 -9.27 18.81
CA PHE A 24 -21.99 -9.17 18.66
C PHE A 24 -21.34 -10.53 18.38
N LYS A 25 -20.14 -10.48 17.83
CA LYS A 25 -19.32 -11.67 17.59
C LYS A 25 -17.85 -11.34 17.89
N LEU A 26 -17.21 -12.18 18.70
CA LEU A 26 -15.75 -12.18 18.80
C LEU A 26 -15.19 -12.92 17.60
N THR A 27 -14.27 -12.29 16.88
CA THR A 27 -13.80 -12.78 15.57
C THR A 27 -12.41 -13.37 15.61
N LYS A 28 -11.50 -12.80 16.42
CA LYS A 28 -10.11 -13.18 16.44
C LYS A 28 -9.44 -12.84 17.77
N VAL A 29 -8.43 -13.64 18.13
CA VAL A 29 -7.45 -13.31 19.17
C VAL A 29 -6.07 -13.29 18.53
N SER A 30 -5.24 -12.31 18.85
CA SER A 30 -3.85 -12.25 18.39
C SER A 30 -2.96 -11.60 19.45
N GLY A 31 -1.65 -11.91 19.42
CA GLY A 31 -0.66 -11.14 20.16
C GLY A 31 -0.57 -9.70 19.67
N ALA A 32 -0.30 -8.78 20.58
CA ALA A 32 0.00 -7.39 20.28
C ALA A 32 0.93 -6.82 21.34
N TYR A 33 2.02 -6.19 20.93
CA TYR A 33 2.89 -5.50 21.87
C TYR A 33 2.22 -4.24 22.42
N TRP A 34 2.40 -4.00 23.71
CA TRP A 34 1.89 -2.79 24.36
C TRP A 34 2.41 -1.54 23.62
N ARG A 35 1.49 -0.65 23.24
CA ARG A 35 1.76 0.57 22.47
C ARG A 35 2.44 0.36 21.11
N GLY A 36 2.42 -0.87 20.57
CA GLY A 36 3.01 -1.19 19.27
C GLY A 36 4.54 -1.31 19.26
N ASP A 37 5.20 -1.26 20.41
CA ASP A 37 6.65 -1.42 20.54
C ASP A 37 7.00 -2.87 20.91
N SER A 38 7.80 -3.53 20.08
CA SER A 38 8.23 -4.93 20.27
C SER A 38 9.09 -5.16 21.52
N LYS A 39 9.58 -4.09 22.16
CA LYS A 39 10.33 -4.15 23.42
C LYS A 39 9.40 -4.23 24.64
N ASN A 40 8.14 -3.90 24.48
CA ASN A 40 7.14 -3.96 25.54
C ASN A 40 6.51 -5.35 25.66
N GLU A 41 5.70 -5.53 26.72
CA GLU A 41 4.99 -6.78 26.97
C GLU A 41 4.07 -7.16 25.82
N MET A 42 4.03 -8.45 25.51
CA MET A 42 3.09 -9.00 24.55
C MET A 42 1.76 -9.30 25.25
N LEU A 43 0.73 -8.59 24.84
CA LEU A 43 -0.65 -8.73 25.30
C LEU A 43 -1.50 -9.54 24.32
N GLN A 44 -2.63 -10.03 24.78
CA GLN A 44 -3.65 -10.63 23.92
C GLN A 44 -4.63 -9.55 23.47
N ARG A 45 -4.78 -9.38 22.16
CA ARG A 45 -5.76 -8.49 21.57
C ARG A 45 -6.95 -9.29 21.07
N ILE A 46 -8.12 -8.99 21.61
CA ILE A 46 -9.39 -9.62 21.22
C ILE A 46 -10.09 -8.68 20.23
N TYR A 47 -10.47 -9.22 19.09
CA TYR A 47 -11.22 -8.51 18.05
C TYR A 47 -12.67 -8.97 18.06
N GLY A 48 -13.55 -8.04 17.81
CA GLY A 48 -14.97 -8.32 17.72
C GLY A 48 -15.69 -7.28 16.88
N THR A 49 -16.94 -7.55 16.60
CA THR A 49 -17.86 -6.64 15.92
C THR A 49 -19.21 -6.66 16.61
N ALA A 50 -19.94 -5.54 16.59
CA ALA A 50 -21.27 -5.42 17.16
C ALA A 50 -22.22 -4.72 16.17
N TRP A 51 -23.48 -5.17 16.13
CA TRP A 51 -24.48 -4.76 15.15
C TRP A 51 -25.82 -4.56 15.85
N ARG A 52 -26.73 -3.83 15.21
CA ARG A 52 -28.07 -3.53 15.79
C ARG A 52 -28.93 -4.78 15.94
N ASN A 53 -28.78 -5.73 15.02
CA ASN A 53 -29.57 -6.94 14.97
C ASN A 53 -28.82 -8.08 14.32
N LYS A 54 -29.33 -9.29 14.45
CA LYS A 54 -28.75 -10.51 13.91
C LYS A 54 -28.59 -10.49 12.38
N LYS A 55 -29.57 -9.91 11.67
CA LYS A 55 -29.53 -9.86 10.20
C LYS A 55 -28.31 -9.06 9.69
N GLU A 56 -28.03 -7.93 10.33
CA GLU A 56 -26.85 -7.11 9.97
C GLU A 56 -25.55 -7.84 10.32
N LEU A 57 -25.48 -8.49 11.49
CA LEU A 57 -24.32 -9.29 11.87
C LEU A 57 -24.09 -10.44 10.89
N ASP A 58 -25.13 -11.22 10.55
CA ASP A 58 -25.03 -12.34 9.61
C ASP A 58 -24.60 -11.87 8.22
N SER A 59 -25.12 -10.73 7.74
CA SER A 59 -24.71 -10.13 6.48
C SER A 59 -23.23 -9.73 6.48
N TYR A 60 -22.75 -9.17 7.57
CA TYR A 60 -21.35 -8.81 7.73
C TYR A 60 -20.44 -10.05 7.76
N LEU A 61 -20.81 -11.06 8.54
CA LEU A 61 -20.07 -12.32 8.62
C LEU A 61 -20.04 -13.05 7.27
N PHE A 62 -21.15 -13.01 6.52
CA PHE A 62 -21.20 -13.53 5.16
C PHE A 62 -20.24 -12.78 4.23
N MET A 63 -20.23 -11.43 4.29
CA MET A 63 -19.31 -10.60 3.52
C MET A 63 -17.85 -10.93 3.83
N LEU A 64 -17.48 -11.12 5.11
CA LEU A 64 -16.12 -11.53 5.50
C LEU A 64 -15.75 -12.90 4.92
N LYS A 65 -16.67 -13.86 4.97
CA LYS A 65 -16.48 -15.20 4.42
C LYS A 65 -16.28 -15.18 2.90
N GLU A 66 -17.05 -14.34 2.21
CA GLU A 66 -16.87 -14.14 0.76
C GLU A 66 -15.57 -13.43 0.42
N ALA A 67 -15.15 -12.45 1.24
CA ALA A 67 -13.86 -11.79 1.08
C ALA A 67 -12.69 -12.76 1.25
N GLU A 68 -12.75 -13.66 2.23
CA GLU A 68 -11.74 -14.70 2.45
C GLU A 68 -11.62 -15.66 1.26
N LYS A 69 -12.74 -16.03 0.64
CA LYS A 69 -12.73 -16.85 -0.60
C LYS A 69 -12.04 -16.13 -1.76
N ARG A 70 -12.04 -14.81 -1.79
CA ARG A 70 -11.45 -13.97 -2.83
C ARG A 70 -10.08 -13.43 -2.46
N ASP A 71 -9.47 -13.95 -1.40
CA ASP A 71 -8.13 -13.52 -1.00
C ASP A 71 -7.13 -13.85 -2.13
N HIS A 72 -6.53 -12.80 -2.68
CA HIS A 72 -5.59 -12.91 -3.79
C HIS A 72 -4.35 -13.76 -3.45
N ARG A 73 -3.97 -13.84 -2.17
CA ARG A 73 -2.83 -14.67 -1.71
C ARG A 73 -3.14 -16.15 -1.88
N ARG A 74 -4.36 -16.56 -1.54
CA ARG A 74 -4.83 -17.92 -1.72
C ARG A 74 -5.02 -18.23 -3.20
N ILE A 75 -5.78 -17.40 -3.92
CA ILE A 75 -6.05 -17.58 -5.36
C ILE A 75 -4.74 -17.56 -6.14
N GLY A 76 -3.83 -16.64 -5.83
CA GLY A 76 -2.53 -16.53 -6.49
C GLY A 76 -1.69 -17.80 -6.36
N LYS A 77 -1.72 -18.43 -5.18
CA LYS A 77 -1.03 -19.71 -4.96
C LYS A 77 -1.74 -20.88 -5.68
N GLU A 78 -3.07 -20.98 -5.58
CA GLU A 78 -3.86 -22.04 -6.21
C GLU A 78 -3.75 -22.02 -7.74
N MET A 79 -3.68 -20.82 -8.33
CA MET A 79 -3.58 -20.64 -9.79
C MET A 79 -2.14 -20.53 -10.30
N ASP A 80 -1.15 -20.58 -9.42
CA ASP A 80 0.27 -20.43 -9.76
C ASP A 80 0.58 -19.09 -10.45
N LEU A 81 0.12 -17.97 -9.82
CA LEU A 81 0.27 -16.63 -10.40
C LEU A 81 1.54 -15.90 -9.94
N PHE A 82 1.91 -16.05 -8.69
CA PHE A 82 3.07 -15.38 -8.10
C PHE A 82 3.47 -16.02 -6.76
N HIS A 83 4.68 -15.69 -6.31
CA HIS A 83 5.12 -16.00 -4.94
C HIS A 83 5.99 -14.89 -4.36
N PHE A 84 6.23 -14.97 -3.04
CA PHE A 84 7.19 -14.17 -2.30
C PHE A 84 8.24 -15.10 -1.71
N GLN A 85 9.49 -14.63 -1.58
CA GLN A 85 10.57 -15.38 -0.96
C GLN A 85 11.52 -14.46 -0.18
N ASP A 86 12.32 -15.06 0.71
CA ASP A 86 13.15 -14.32 1.66
C ASP A 86 14.32 -13.58 0.99
N ASP A 87 14.80 -14.04 -0.16
CA ASP A 87 15.87 -13.37 -0.92
C ASP A 87 15.46 -12.00 -1.49
N ALA A 88 14.15 -11.73 -1.56
CA ALA A 88 13.61 -10.48 -2.05
C ALA A 88 12.41 -10.03 -1.17
N PRO A 89 12.67 -9.64 0.09
CA PRO A 89 11.62 -9.24 1.02
C PRO A 89 10.72 -8.15 0.45
N GLY A 90 9.42 -8.37 0.49
CA GLY A 90 8.44 -7.41 -0.02
C GLY A 90 8.38 -7.28 -1.53
N SER A 91 9.13 -8.08 -2.30
CA SER A 91 9.08 -8.11 -3.75
C SER A 91 8.37 -9.36 -4.26
N VAL A 92 7.67 -9.24 -5.39
CA VAL A 92 6.87 -10.33 -5.94
C VAL A 92 7.56 -10.98 -7.14
N PHE A 93 7.58 -12.30 -7.16
CA PHE A 93 7.98 -13.10 -8.31
C PHE A 93 6.74 -13.50 -9.10
N TRP A 94 6.56 -12.90 -10.27
CA TRP A 94 5.44 -13.19 -11.15
C TRP A 94 5.72 -14.45 -11.97
N HIS A 95 4.81 -15.43 -11.90
CA HIS A 95 4.83 -16.59 -12.79
C HIS A 95 4.21 -16.24 -14.13
N SER A 96 4.34 -17.12 -15.12
CA SER A 96 3.88 -16.84 -16.48
C SER A 96 2.41 -16.43 -16.58
N LYS A 97 1.53 -17.13 -15.87
CA LYS A 97 0.09 -16.82 -15.85
C LYS A 97 -0.19 -15.49 -15.16
N GLY A 98 0.47 -15.25 -14.02
CA GLY A 98 0.34 -13.97 -13.28
C GLY A 98 0.88 -12.81 -14.08
N TRP A 99 2.01 -12.99 -14.77
CA TRP A 99 2.58 -11.97 -15.64
C TRP A 99 1.69 -11.64 -16.84
N LEU A 100 1.00 -12.63 -17.40
CA LEU A 100 0.01 -12.41 -18.45
C LEU A 100 -1.13 -11.52 -17.95
N ILE A 101 -1.72 -11.85 -16.80
CA ILE A 101 -2.79 -11.06 -16.19
C ILE A 101 -2.31 -9.63 -15.88
N PHE A 102 -1.10 -9.50 -15.34
CA PHE A 102 -0.48 -8.20 -15.07
C PHE A 102 -0.41 -7.34 -16.34
N ASN A 103 0.11 -7.89 -17.44
CA ASN A 103 0.22 -7.16 -18.70
C ASN A 103 -1.13 -6.78 -19.30
N GLU A 104 -2.14 -7.65 -19.19
CA GLU A 104 -3.50 -7.34 -19.64
C GLU A 104 -4.10 -6.18 -18.86
N LEU A 105 -3.89 -6.13 -17.53
CA LEU A 105 -4.33 -5.01 -16.71
C LEU A 105 -3.61 -3.71 -17.06
N VAL A 106 -2.29 -3.77 -17.29
CA VAL A 106 -1.50 -2.61 -17.75
C VAL A 106 -2.00 -2.11 -19.11
N ASN A 107 -2.22 -3.01 -20.05
CA ASN A 107 -2.73 -2.68 -21.39
C ASN A 107 -4.12 -2.05 -21.32
N TYR A 108 -5.01 -2.60 -20.49
CA TYR A 108 -6.32 -2.02 -20.25
C TYR A 108 -6.23 -0.59 -19.70
N MET A 109 -5.37 -0.37 -18.70
CA MET A 109 -5.17 0.96 -18.11
C MET A 109 -4.51 1.94 -19.09
N ARG A 110 -3.54 1.48 -19.89
CA ARG A 110 -2.90 2.27 -20.94
C ARG A 110 -3.94 2.78 -21.94
N HIS A 111 -4.78 1.88 -22.43
CA HIS A 111 -5.85 2.25 -23.36
C HIS A 111 -6.85 3.25 -22.76
N LYS A 112 -7.21 3.09 -21.48
CA LYS A 112 -8.08 4.04 -20.76
C LYS A 112 -7.43 5.41 -20.62
N GLN A 113 -6.15 5.46 -20.35
CA GLN A 113 -5.39 6.70 -20.19
C GLN A 113 -5.24 7.42 -21.53
N GLU A 114 -4.87 6.72 -22.61
CA GLU A 114 -4.78 7.24 -23.97
C GLU A 114 -6.12 7.88 -24.40
N ASN A 115 -7.21 7.16 -24.23
CA ASN A 115 -8.56 7.67 -24.54
C ASN A 115 -8.98 8.87 -23.69
N SER A 116 -8.31 9.09 -22.56
CA SER A 116 -8.51 10.25 -21.67
C SER A 116 -7.50 11.37 -21.91
N GLY A 117 -6.69 11.27 -22.97
CA GLY A 117 -5.70 12.28 -23.38
C GLY A 117 -4.44 12.31 -22.50
N TYR A 118 -4.09 11.19 -21.87
CA TYR A 118 -2.80 11.06 -21.17
C TYR A 118 -1.69 10.63 -22.12
N THR A 119 -0.51 11.20 -21.93
CA THR A 119 0.72 10.78 -22.59
C THR A 119 1.54 9.89 -21.65
N GLU A 120 1.90 8.69 -22.11
CA GLU A 120 2.74 7.80 -21.34
C GLU A 120 4.20 8.27 -21.41
N ILE A 121 4.86 8.29 -20.26
CA ILE A 121 6.27 8.60 -20.10
C ILE A 121 6.98 7.49 -19.34
N SER A 122 8.32 7.51 -19.38
CA SER A 122 9.17 6.65 -18.57
C SER A 122 10.32 7.44 -17.98
N THR A 123 10.58 7.28 -16.69
CA THR A 123 11.65 7.94 -15.97
C THR A 123 12.67 6.94 -15.43
N PRO A 124 13.93 7.33 -15.20
CA PRO A 124 14.95 6.44 -14.65
C PRO A 124 14.54 5.84 -13.31
N THR A 125 14.92 4.59 -13.09
CA THR A 125 14.66 3.88 -11.82
C THR A 125 15.58 4.35 -10.70
N VAL A 126 16.83 4.72 -11.06
CA VAL A 126 17.86 5.16 -10.12
C VAL A 126 18.10 6.64 -10.33
N LEU A 127 17.93 7.42 -9.28
CA LEU A 127 18.03 8.88 -9.31
C LEU A 127 18.88 9.37 -8.14
N GLU A 128 19.62 10.46 -8.37
CA GLU A 128 20.52 11.02 -7.38
C GLU A 128 19.76 11.64 -6.19
N ARG A 129 20.40 11.60 -5.02
CA ARG A 129 19.89 12.11 -3.75
C ARG A 129 19.37 13.54 -3.84
N SER A 130 20.06 14.41 -4.59
CA SER A 130 19.69 15.82 -4.75
C SER A 130 18.26 16.05 -5.26
N LEU A 131 17.74 15.13 -6.09
CA LEU A 131 16.34 15.18 -6.54
C LEU A 131 15.36 14.93 -5.39
N TRP A 132 15.69 14.00 -4.52
CA TRP A 132 14.86 13.63 -3.37
C TRP A 132 14.86 14.71 -2.29
N GLU A 133 15.99 15.39 -2.10
CA GLU A 133 16.10 16.59 -1.23
C GLU A 133 15.25 17.74 -1.76
N LYS A 134 15.38 18.10 -3.03
CA LYS A 134 14.60 19.15 -3.67
C LYS A 134 13.10 18.90 -3.63
N SER A 135 12.69 17.66 -3.68
CA SER A 135 11.27 17.27 -3.64
C SER A 135 10.72 17.04 -2.23
N GLY A 136 11.55 17.20 -1.18
CA GLY A 136 11.19 17.00 0.24
C GLY A 136 10.95 15.53 0.63
N HIS A 137 11.30 14.58 -0.24
CA HIS A 137 11.15 13.15 0.07
C HIS A 137 12.28 12.62 0.93
N TRP A 138 13.46 13.20 0.83
CA TRP A 138 14.63 12.75 1.58
C TRP A 138 14.42 12.82 3.09
N GLU A 139 14.00 13.96 3.60
CA GLU A 139 13.79 14.16 5.04
C GLU A 139 12.71 13.25 5.64
N LYS A 140 11.70 12.91 4.84
CA LYS A 140 10.52 12.18 5.33
C LYS A 140 10.59 10.67 5.13
N PHE A 141 11.33 10.21 4.13
CA PHE A 141 11.24 8.83 3.64
C PHE A 141 12.59 8.16 3.40
N GLN A 142 13.73 8.77 3.77
CA GLN A 142 15.05 8.16 3.55
C GLN A 142 15.17 6.75 4.15
N ASP A 143 14.57 6.51 5.32
CA ASP A 143 14.59 5.21 6.00
C ASP A 143 13.83 4.12 5.22
N ASN A 144 12.96 4.51 4.31
CA ASN A 144 12.21 3.61 3.43
C ASN A 144 12.78 3.56 2.00
N MET A 145 13.94 4.15 1.74
CA MET A 145 14.57 4.14 0.42
C MET A 145 15.69 3.11 0.35
N TYR A 146 15.79 2.40 -0.77
CA TYR A 146 16.99 1.65 -1.11
C TYR A 146 18.04 2.61 -1.66
N LEU A 147 19.19 2.67 -0.99
CA LEU A 147 20.28 3.58 -1.34
C LEU A 147 21.45 2.81 -1.94
N ALA A 148 22.08 3.41 -2.93
CA ALA A 148 23.31 2.93 -3.52
C ALA A 148 24.36 4.05 -3.49
N LYS A 149 25.59 3.73 -3.09
CA LYS A 149 26.72 4.64 -3.08
C LYS A 149 27.69 4.25 -4.21
N THR A 150 28.08 5.20 -5.01
CA THR A 150 29.05 4.99 -6.11
C THR A 150 30.47 5.24 -5.63
N ASN A 151 31.47 4.81 -6.40
CA ASN A 151 32.88 4.96 -6.06
C ASN A 151 33.32 6.43 -5.93
N ASP A 152 32.62 7.35 -6.56
CA ASP A 152 32.81 8.80 -6.48
C ASP A 152 31.99 9.46 -5.36
N GLU A 153 31.61 8.67 -4.34
CA GLU A 153 30.91 9.11 -3.12
C GLU A 153 29.49 9.65 -3.34
N ARG A 154 28.95 9.62 -4.55
CA ARG A 154 27.57 10.05 -4.79
C ARG A 154 26.56 9.02 -4.27
N ILE A 155 25.45 9.51 -3.76
CA ILE A 155 24.35 8.70 -3.24
C ILE A 155 23.20 8.74 -4.24
N PHE A 156 22.76 7.56 -4.64
CA PHE A 156 21.59 7.34 -5.48
C PHE A 156 20.53 6.57 -4.69
N ALA A 157 19.29 6.76 -5.08
CA ALA A 157 18.18 5.97 -4.54
C ALA A 157 17.38 5.31 -5.68
N LEU A 158 16.92 4.09 -5.44
CA LEU A 158 15.86 3.51 -6.26
C LEU A 158 14.58 4.31 -5.99
N LYS A 159 13.90 4.74 -7.04
CA LYS A 159 12.75 5.65 -6.91
C LYS A 159 11.63 5.03 -6.05
N PRO A 160 11.24 5.67 -4.95
CA PRO A 160 10.09 5.25 -4.15
C PRO A 160 8.77 5.76 -4.70
N MET A 161 8.83 6.71 -5.67
CA MET A 161 7.71 7.36 -6.34
C MET A 161 8.10 7.79 -7.74
N ASN A 162 7.12 7.85 -8.66
CA ASN A 162 7.33 8.31 -10.04
C ASN A 162 7.27 9.84 -10.18
N CYS A 163 6.51 10.52 -9.33
CA CYS A 163 6.19 11.95 -9.48
C CYS A 163 7.41 12.87 -9.64
N PRO A 164 8.49 12.76 -8.82
CA PRO A 164 9.65 13.64 -8.99
C PRO A 164 10.34 13.48 -10.34
N GLY A 165 10.38 12.26 -10.89
CA GLY A 165 10.90 12.00 -12.24
C GLY A 165 10.05 12.66 -13.32
N GLY A 166 8.73 12.53 -13.24
CA GLY A 166 7.79 13.16 -14.17
C GLY A 166 7.92 14.70 -14.20
N ILE A 167 8.13 15.31 -13.01
CA ILE A 167 8.39 16.75 -12.93
C ILE A 167 9.69 17.16 -13.66
N GLN A 168 10.71 16.31 -13.70
CA GLN A 168 11.92 16.61 -14.47
C GLN A 168 11.65 16.65 -15.97
N ILE A 169 10.78 15.79 -16.49
CA ILE A 169 10.33 15.85 -17.89
C ILE A 169 9.56 17.15 -18.15
N TYR A 170 8.71 17.55 -17.23
CA TYR A 170 8.01 18.82 -17.32
C TYR A 170 9.00 20.01 -17.38
N ASN A 171 9.99 20.04 -16.52
CA ASN A 171 10.95 21.13 -16.38
C ASN A 171 12.03 21.16 -17.49
N ASN A 172 12.13 20.12 -18.33
CA ASN A 172 13.16 20.02 -19.34
C ASN A 172 13.00 21.00 -20.50
N SER A 173 11.84 21.66 -20.64
CA SER A 173 11.58 22.63 -21.70
C SER A 173 10.71 23.79 -21.20
N LEU A 174 10.84 24.95 -21.84
CA LEU A 174 9.94 26.06 -21.61
C LEU A 174 8.52 25.68 -22.03
N ARG A 175 7.57 25.96 -21.16
CA ARG A 175 6.16 25.67 -21.34
C ARG A 175 5.34 26.96 -21.36
N SER A 176 4.37 27.04 -22.25
CA SER A 176 3.36 28.09 -22.22
C SER A 176 2.18 27.64 -21.34
N TYR A 177 1.49 28.59 -20.72
CA TYR A 177 0.20 28.30 -20.05
C TYR A 177 -0.84 27.69 -21.01
N ARG A 178 -0.67 27.87 -22.32
CA ARG A 178 -1.53 27.28 -23.35
C ARG A 178 -1.31 25.78 -23.56
N ASP A 179 -0.16 25.26 -23.09
CA ASP A 179 0.16 23.84 -23.16
C ASP A 179 -0.50 23.05 -22.02
N LEU A 180 -1.13 23.77 -21.08
CA LEU A 180 -1.78 23.18 -19.90
C LEU A 180 -3.30 22.94 -20.16
N PRO A 181 -3.87 21.93 -19.54
CA PRO A 181 -3.26 20.98 -18.62
C PRO A 181 -2.49 19.86 -19.33
N LEU A 182 -1.31 19.52 -18.82
CA LEU A 182 -0.58 18.32 -19.23
C LEU A 182 -1.08 17.11 -18.45
N ARG A 183 -1.38 16.04 -19.17
CA ARG A 183 -1.81 14.77 -18.59
C ARG A 183 -0.75 13.72 -18.88
N ILE A 184 0.01 13.38 -17.84
CA ILE A 184 1.14 12.47 -17.93
C ILE A 184 0.85 11.22 -17.12
N ALA A 185 1.17 10.05 -17.66
CA ALA A 185 1.05 8.75 -17.02
C ALA A 185 2.36 7.98 -17.10
N GLU A 186 2.67 7.20 -16.07
CA GLU A 186 3.84 6.34 -16.04
C GLU A 186 3.52 5.00 -15.37
N PHE A 187 3.86 3.89 -16.03
CA PHE A 187 3.85 2.53 -15.46
C PHE A 187 5.24 2.20 -14.90
N GLY A 188 5.75 3.05 -14.03
CA GLY A 188 7.08 2.90 -13.45
C GLY A 188 7.09 1.97 -12.24
N LYS A 189 8.10 1.10 -12.15
CA LYS A 189 8.35 0.33 -10.93
C LYS A 189 8.92 1.25 -9.86
N VAL A 190 8.35 1.17 -8.66
CA VAL A 190 8.82 1.89 -7.48
C VAL A 190 9.31 0.89 -6.43
N PHE A 191 10.25 1.31 -5.59
CA PHE A 191 10.92 0.45 -4.63
C PHE A 191 10.90 1.12 -3.26
N ARG A 192 10.38 0.39 -2.26
CA ARG A 192 10.32 0.86 -0.88
C ARG A 192 10.82 -0.24 0.05
N PHE A 193 11.70 0.13 0.96
CA PHE A 193 12.06 -0.72 2.06
C PHE A 193 10.93 -0.65 3.09
N GLU A 194 10.09 -1.68 3.10
CA GLU A 194 8.96 -1.76 4.02
C GLU A 194 9.34 -2.60 5.25
N PRO A 195 8.97 -2.16 6.46
CA PRO A 195 9.22 -2.95 7.67
C PRO A 195 8.57 -4.33 7.59
N SER A 196 9.17 -5.31 8.26
CA SER A 196 8.60 -6.67 8.34
C SER A 196 7.16 -6.62 8.84
N GLY A 197 6.26 -7.28 8.12
CA GLY A 197 4.83 -7.31 8.42
C GLY A 197 4.01 -6.12 7.90
N ALA A 198 4.63 -5.14 7.24
CA ALA A 198 3.90 -4.04 6.61
C ALA A 198 3.13 -4.50 5.35
N LEU A 199 3.70 -5.45 4.61
CA LEU A 199 3.09 -6.01 3.40
C LEU A 199 2.53 -7.42 3.68
N HIS A 200 1.23 -7.57 3.54
CA HIS A 200 0.52 -8.84 3.74
C HIS A 200 0.09 -9.54 2.45
N GLY A 201 0.59 -9.10 1.31
CA GLY A 201 0.25 -9.62 -0.02
C GLY A 201 0.61 -8.63 -1.11
N LEU A 202 -0.05 -8.71 -2.25
CA LEU A 202 0.14 -7.73 -3.32
C LEU A 202 -0.26 -6.34 -2.85
N SER A 203 0.61 -5.37 -3.11
CA SER A 203 0.44 -3.97 -2.79
C SER A 203 0.70 -3.13 -4.05
N LEU A 204 0.50 -1.85 -3.94
CA LEU A 204 0.73 -0.88 -5.00
C LEU A 204 2.12 -0.98 -5.62
N ILE A 205 3.17 -1.13 -4.79
CA ILE A 205 4.56 -1.23 -5.26
C ILE A 205 4.83 -2.45 -6.17
N HIS A 206 3.97 -3.50 -6.09
CA HIS A 206 4.11 -4.70 -6.89
C HIS A 206 3.48 -4.59 -8.27
N ILE A 207 2.49 -3.72 -8.43
CA ILE A 207 1.73 -3.60 -9.67
C ILE A 207 2.24 -2.42 -10.49
N SER A 208 2.26 -1.28 -9.97
CA SER A 208 2.74 0.02 -10.44
C SER A 208 2.19 1.06 -9.48
N GLU A 209 2.92 2.13 -9.21
CA GLU A 209 2.26 3.27 -8.61
C GLU A 209 1.20 3.75 -9.63
N PRO A 210 -0.12 3.61 -9.33
CA PRO A 210 -1.10 4.24 -10.17
C PRO A 210 -0.76 5.71 -10.13
N THR A 211 -0.38 6.23 -11.24
CA THR A 211 -0.08 7.63 -11.40
C THR A 211 -1.20 8.40 -10.72
N ARG A 212 -0.92 9.01 -9.57
CA ARG A 212 -1.72 10.14 -9.14
C ARG A 212 -1.71 11.05 -10.35
N ARG A 213 -2.87 11.22 -10.95
CA ARG A 213 -3.04 12.06 -12.13
C ARG A 213 -2.34 13.38 -11.83
N ALA A 214 -1.08 13.54 -12.30
CA ALA A 214 -0.43 14.82 -12.29
C ALA A 214 -1.13 15.63 -13.39
N ILE A 215 -2.22 16.30 -13.01
CA ILE A 215 -2.76 17.40 -13.78
C ILE A 215 -1.93 18.59 -13.34
N ILE A 216 -0.91 18.91 -14.09
CA ILE A 216 -0.13 20.13 -13.95
C ILE A 216 -0.78 21.20 -14.82
#